data_12e44fbe2cee6b29ebe9f52504cf7f9c
#
_entry.id   12e44fbe2cee6b29ebe9f52504cf7f9c
#
_cell.length_a   1.000
_cell.length_b   1.000
_cell.length_c   1.000
_cell.angle_alpha   90.00
_cell.angle_beta   90.00
_cell.angle_gamma   90.00
#
_symmetry.space_group_name_H-M   'P 1'
#
loop_
_entity.id
_entity.type
_entity.pdbx_description
1 polymer ?
#
loop_
_entity_poly.entity_id
_entity_poly.type
_entity_poly.pdbx_seq_one_letter_code
_entity_poly.pdbx_strand_id
1 'polypeptide(L)'
;MDNIDEIDNIYPALGQYLKPYIFDCGKYSDEFTEYFYQYRQQKITNKITPAFLKVVEKNAESLPYTHLETRDSAILRIGDKKNTYLYWIDALGVEYMAYITELVHKKGLSMHTDITYAELPTITSINKGFYKKWPGPMKYKEEELDNIKHKDAGGFVYTDGSAPIHLCSELKVIERAINIAARELALHHCKTFVIASDHGASRLAVIHRQEEKYETDTKGEHSGRCCKEFPDADLPHAIRENGYLVLADYGRFRKSRAANVEVHGGASLEEVIVPVITLTLKKQSDQIIKLINADSITSDRHAGTTITLYISDVENRNGISIVIGDKSYSAICKDATHYIVLLDDYKRAKKDVFATIYDGDNLIGDVVFEIKGRTATIKNDFDDLF
;
A
#
# COMPACT_ATOMS: atom_id res chain seq x y z
N MET A 1 -10.63 -15.11 -11.88
CA MET A 1 -10.72 -15.41 -10.43
C MET A 1 -11.96 -14.74 -9.88
N ASP A 2 -13.07 -15.42 -9.98
CA ASP A 2 -14.37 -14.86 -9.56
C ASP A 2 -14.61 -14.95 -8.03
N ASN A 3 -13.57 -15.35 -7.25
CA ASN A 3 -13.73 -15.70 -5.83
C ASN A 3 -12.69 -15.02 -4.90
N ILE A 4 -12.23 -13.79 -5.23
CA ILE A 4 -11.31 -13.05 -4.34
C ILE A 4 -11.96 -12.80 -2.99
N ASP A 5 -13.27 -12.52 -2.97
CA ASP A 5 -14.02 -12.30 -1.74
C ASP A 5 -14.11 -13.57 -0.86
N GLU A 6 -14.18 -14.75 -1.48
CA GLU A 6 -14.14 -16.01 -0.72
C GLU A 6 -12.74 -16.25 -0.12
N ILE A 7 -11.68 -15.93 -0.87
CA ILE A 7 -10.30 -16.00 -0.37
C ILE A 7 -10.10 -15.01 0.76
N ASP A 8 -10.61 -13.79 0.63
CA ASP A 8 -10.53 -12.74 1.67
C ASP A 8 -11.21 -13.18 2.96
N ASN A 9 -12.35 -13.89 2.86
CA ASN A 9 -13.04 -14.45 4.04
C ASN A 9 -12.25 -15.58 4.73
N ILE A 10 -11.49 -16.40 3.99
CA ILE A 10 -10.75 -17.55 4.54
C ILE A 10 -9.36 -17.11 5.02
N TYR A 11 -8.66 -16.32 4.22
CA TYR A 11 -7.33 -15.80 4.51
C TYR A 11 -7.19 -14.36 4.02
N PRO A 12 -7.59 -13.38 4.86
CA PRO A 12 -7.68 -11.97 4.49
C PRO A 12 -6.39 -11.39 3.89
N ALA A 13 -5.22 -11.78 4.40
CA ALA A 13 -3.94 -11.29 3.90
C ALA A 13 -3.72 -11.65 2.42
N LEU A 14 -4.09 -12.88 2.03
CA LEU A 14 -4.00 -13.33 0.64
C LEU A 14 -5.05 -12.65 -0.24
N GLY A 15 -6.28 -12.52 0.25
CA GLY A 15 -7.34 -11.79 -0.44
C GLY A 15 -6.91 -10.37 -0.77
N GLN A 16 -6.37 -9.64 0.22
CA GLN A 16 -5.87 -8.27 0.03
C GLN A 16 -4.68 -8.21 -0.93
N TYR A 17 -3.73 -9.14 -0.86
CA TYR A 17 -2.61 -9.22 -1.81
C TYR A 17 -3.09 -9.38 -3.27
N LEU A 18 -4.19 -10.09 -3.50
CA LEU A 18 -4.73 -10.36 -4.83
C LEU A 18 -5.60 -9.22 -5.39
N LYS A 19 -6.04 -8.28 -4.56
CA LYS A 19 -6.84 -7.14 -5.02
C LYS A 19 -6.08 -6.30 -6.05
N PRO A 20 -6.78 -5.69 -7.01
CA PRO A 20 -6.16 -4.72 -7.92
C PRO A 20 -5.47 -3.60 -7.15
N TYR A 21 -4.34 -3.16 -7.66
CA TYR A 21 -3.65 -1.95 -7.23
C TYR A 21 -3.37 -1.12 -8.47
N ILE A 22 -3.80 0.13 -8.46
CA ILE A 22 -3.59 1.06 -9.57
C ILE A 22 -2.28 1.79 -9.35
N PHE A 23 -1.34 1.60 -10.28
CA PHE A 23 -0.06 2.29 -10.25
C PHE A 23 -0.22 3.70 -10.82
N ASP A 24 0.30 4.70 -10.12
CA ASP A 24 0.42 6.07 -10.64
C ASP A 24 1.83 6.27 -11.21
N CYS A 25 1.99 5.95 -12.48
CA CYS A 25 3.24 5.98 -13.24
C CYS A 25 3.08 6.73 -14.58
N GLY A 26 2.18 7.72 -14.62
CA GLY A 26 1.89 8.50 -15.81
C GLY A 26 1.39 7.62 -16.96
N LYS A 27 2.01 7.70 -18.13
CA LYS A 27 1.58 6.93 -19.32
C LYS A 27 1.73 5.41 -19.19
N TYR A 28 2.46 4.91 -18.21
CA TYR A 28 2.67 3.48 -17.97
C TYR A 28 1.78 2.92 -16.84
N SER A 29 0.88 3.73 -16.28
CA SER A 29 0.00 3.32 -15.16
C SER A 29 -0.81 2.08 -15.49
N ASP A 30 -1.49 2.05 -16.63
CA ASP A 30 -2.31 0.92 -17.05
C ASP A 30 -1.46 -0.32 -17.34
N GLU A 31 -0.30 -0.15 -17.98
CA GLU A 31 0.60 -1.26 -18.33
C GLU A 31 1.14 -1.94 -17.06
N PHE A 32 1.61 -1.19 -16.06
CA PHE A 32 2.09 -1.76 -14.81
C PHE A 32 0.96 -2.32 -13.96
N THR A 33 -0.21 -1.67 -13.93
CA THR A 33 -1.39 -2.17 -13.23
C THR A 33 -1.78 -3.56 -13.74
N GLU A 34 -1.91 -3.71 -15.04
CA GLU A 34 -2.26 -4.98 -15.68
C GLU A 34 -1.16 -6.03 -15.52
N TYR A 35 0.12 -5.65 -15.71
CA TYR A 35 1.24 -6.56 -15.55
C TYR A 35 1.28 -7.19 -14.15
N PHE A 36 1.26 -6.37 -13.09
CA PHE A 36 1.36 -6.86 -11.72
C PHE A 36 0.09 -7.57 -11.25
N TYR A 37 -1.07 -7.21 -11.80
CA TYR A 37 -2.29 -7.98 -11.57
C TYR A 37 -2.14 -9.39 -12.13
N GLN A 38 -1.75 -9.56 -13.39
CA GLN A 38 -1.51 -10.84 -14.02
C GLN A 38 -0.37 -11.63 -13.36
N TYR A 39 0.74 -10.95 -13.03
CA TYR A 39 1.87 -11.57 -12.34
C TYR A 39 1.42 -12.28 -11.04
N ARG A 40 0.68 -11.60 -10.17
CA ARG A 40 0.18 -12.18 -8.92
C ARG A 40 -0.73 -13.39 -9.16
N GLN A 41 -1.61 -13.31 -10.15
CA GLN A 41 -2.49 -14.40 -10.53
C GLN A 41 -1.70 -15.67 -10.93
N GLN A 42 -0.63 -15.48 -11.68
CA GLN A 42 0.20 -16.58 -12.16
C GLN A 42 1.14 -17.11 -11.06
N LYS A 43 1.64 -16.20 -10.21
CA LYS A 43 2.45 -16.57 -9.03
C LYS A 43 1.66 -17.51 -8.11
N ILE A 44 0.42 -17.18 -7.73
CA ILE A 44 -0.37 -18.04 -6.83
C ILE A 44 -0.81 -19.35 -7.45
N THR A 45 -1.04 -19.39 -8.76
CA THR A 45 -1.37 -20.64 -9.48
C THR A 45 -0.13 -21.44 -9.84
N ASN A 46 1.05 -20.89 -9.65
CA ASN A 46 2.36 -21.46 -10.03
C ASN A 46 2.40 -21.88 -11.49
N LYS A 47 1.79 -21.09 -12.38
CA LYS A 47 1.67 -21.38 -13.83
C LYS A 47 1.89 -20.10 -14.62
N ILE A 48 2.54 -20.21 -15.77
CA ILE A 48 2.73 -19.11 -16.70
C ILE A 48 1.95 -19.39 -17.98
N THR A 49 1.11 -18.43 -18.38
CA THR A 49 0.40 -18.52 -19.65
C THR A 49 1.29 -18.04 -20.80
N PRO A 50 1.14 -18.61 -22.02
CA PRO A 50 1.86 -18.11 -23.19
C PRO A 50 1.59 -16.64 -23.51
N ALA A 51 0.39 -16.15 -23.18
CA ALA A 51 0.04 -14.73 -23.37
C ALA A 51 0.88 -13.84 -22.46
N PHE A 52 1.07 -14.21 -21.20
CA PHE A 52 1.87 -13.44 -20.26
C PHE A 52 3.37 -13.47 -20.61
N LEU A 53 3.88 -14.59 -21.09
CA LEU A 53 5.27 -14.65 -21.59
C LEU A 53 5.53 -13.62 -22.70
N LYS A 54 4.59 -13.43 -23.63
CA LYS A 54 4.71 -12.37 -24.65
C LYS A 54 4.71 -10.97 -24.05
N VAL A 55 3.99 -10.75 -22.95
CA VAL A 55 4.04 -9.46 -22.23
C VAL A 55 5.42 -9.26 -21.60
N VAL A 56 5.98 -10.31 -21.00
CA VAL A 56 7.35 -10.27 -20.43
C VAL A 56 8.38 -10.00 -21.52
N GLU A 57 8.32 -10.68 -22.66
CA GLU A 57 9.22 -10.46 -23.79
C GLU A 57 9.12 -9.01 -24.33
N LYS A 58 7.90 -8.51 -24.53
CA LYS A 58 7.66 -7.12 -24.93
C LYS A 58 8.29 -6.12 -23.95
N ASN A 59 8.14 -6.37 -22.64
CA ASN A 59 8.72 -5.49 -21.60
C ASN A 59 10.24 -5.60 -21.56
N ALA A 60 10.80 -6.77 -21.86
CA ALA A 60 12.24 -6.96 -21.99
C ALA A 60 12.84 -6.21 -23.18
N GLU A 61 12.06 -5.99 -24.24
CA GLU A 61 12.47 -5.17 -25.41
C GLU A 61 12.32 -3.66 -25.15
N SER A 62 11.21 -3.25 -24.53
CA SER A 62 10.85 -1.82 -24.37
C SER A 62 11.40 -1.19 -23.10
N LEU A 63 11.75 -1.96 -22.08
CA LEU A 63 12.30 -1.53 -20.80
C LEU A 63 11.49 -0.36 -20.16
N PRO A 64 10.17 -0.51 -19.97
CA PRO A 64 9.30 0.60 -19.58
C PRO A 64 9.65 1.17 -18.19
N TYR A 65 10.29 0.40 -17.32
CA TYR A 65 10.73 0.86 -16.00
C TYR A 65 11.76 2.01 -16.07
N THR A 66 12.50 2.14 -17.16
CA THR A 66 13.51 3.22 -17.35
C THR A 66 12.89 4.62 -17.41
N HIS A 67 11.57 4.70 -17.55
CA HIS A 67 10.82 5.96 -17.48
C HIS A 67 10.41 6.36 -16.05
N LEU A 68 10.61 5.48 -15.08
CA LEU A 68 10.42 5.79 -13.67
C LEU A 68 11.61 6.56 -13.11
N GLU A 69 11.45 7.11 -11.93
CA GLU A 69 12.57 7.66 -11.16
C GLU A 69 13.37 6.51 -10.52
N THR A 70 14.68 6.71 -10.33
CA THR A 70 15.47 5.75 -9.57
C THR A 70 15.10 5.79 -8.10
N ARG A 71 15.12 4.63 -7.42
CA ARG A 71 14.92 4.53 -5.98
C ARG A 71 15.83 5.50 -5.20
N ASP A 72 17.09 5.60 -5.58
CA ASP A 72 18.06 6.46 -4.89
C ASP A 72 17.70 7.94 -5.00
N SER A 73 17.17 8.39 -6.15
CA SER A 73 16.66 9.75 -6.32
C SER A 73 15.45 10.03 -5.43
N ALA A 74 14.47 9.11 -5.37
CA ALA A 74 13.31 9.25 -4.50
C ALA A 74 13.74 9.35 -3.02
N ILE A 75 14.67 8.52 -2.57
CA ILE A 75 15.21 8.57 -1.21
C ILE A 75 15.98 9.87 -0.94
N LEU A 76 16.70 10.39 -1.92
CA LEU A 76 17.41 11.68 -1.78
C LEU A 76 16.44 12.84 -1.55
N ARG A 77 15.26 12.83 -2.16
CA ARG A 77 14.20 13.86 -1.99
C ARG A 77 13.57 13.87 -0.60
N ILE A 78 13.69 12.82 0.19
CA ILE A 78 13.17 12.77 1.56
C ILE A 78 13.82 13.89 2.37
N GLY A 79 12.99 14.76 2.94
CA GLY A 79 13.42 15.99 3.60
C GLY A 79 14.10 15.76 4.96
N ASP A 80 13.32 15.75 6.03
CA ASP A 80 13.80 15.70 7.43
C ASP A 80 14.36 14.33 7.82
N LYS A 81 15.52 13.95 7.26
CA LYS A 81 16.17 12.65 7.50
C LYS A 81 16.54 12.42 8.98
N LYS A 82 16.66 13.49 9.77
CA LYS A 82 16.94 13.39 11.20
C LYS A 82 15.77 12.80 11.99
N ASN A 83 14.54 13.14 11.61
CA ASN A 83 13.32 12.63 12.23
C ASN A 83 12.63 11.55 11.38
N THR A 84 13.36 10.97 10.43
CA THR A 84 12.88 9.91 9.55
C THR A 84 13.55 8.59 9.90
N TYR A 85 12.74 7.54 10.05
CA TYR A 85 13.19 6.16 10.19
C TYR A 85 13.26 5.51 8.81
N LEU A 86 14.45 5.09 8.36
CA LEU A 86 14.61 4.31 7.13
C LEU A 86 14.55 2.80 7.44
N TYR A 87 13.54 2.14 6.94
CA TYR A 87 13.34 0.70 7.08
C TYR A 87 13.52 0.01 5.73
N TRP A 88 14.63 -0.68 5.55
CA TRP A 88 14.92 -1.43 4.34
C TRP A 88 14.36 -2.84 4.47
N ILE A 89 13.43 -3.23 3.59
CA ILE A 89 12.99 -4.61 3.43
C ILE A 89 13.68 -5.18 2.20
N ASP A 90 14.60 -6.12 2.40
CA ASP A 90 15.35 -6.79 1.34
C ASP A 90 14.40 -7.59 0.44
N ALA A 91 14.50 -7.43 -0.88
CA ALA A 91 13.67 -8.08 -1.90
C ALA A 91 12.16 -7.72 -1.87
N LEU A 92 11.77 -6.50 -1.42
CA LEU A 92 10.40 -6.02 -1.49
C LEU A 92 10.09 -5.42 -2.87
N GLY A 93 9.43 -6.16 -3.73
CA GLY A 93 8.88 -5.66 -5.00
C GLY A 93 7.54 -4.96 -4.82
N VAL A 94 7.06 -4.30 -5.89
CA VAL A 94 5.76 -3.60 -5.88
C VAL A 94 4.55 -4.52 -5.95
N GLU A 95 4.74 -5.81 -6.11
CA GLU A 95 3.66 -6.80 -6.13
C GLU A 95 2.80 -6.79 -4.84
N TYR A 96 3.35 -6.34 -3.71
CA TYR A 96 2.69 -6.31 -2.42
C TYR A 96 1.89 -5.03 -2.15
N MET A 97 1.86 -4.07 -3.09
CA MET A 97 1.30 -2.74 -2.83
C MET A 97 -0.17 -2.75 -2.42
N ALA A 98 -1.00 -3.63 -3.01
CA ALA A 98 -2.40 -3.76 -2.59
C ALA A 98 -2.53 -4.13 -1.11
N TYR A 99 -1.75 -5.11 -0.65
CA TYR A 99 -1.73 -5.55 0.75
C TYR A 99 -1.19 -4.48 1.69
N ILE A 100 -0.09 -3.82 1.31
CA ILE A 100 0.52 -2.74 2.09
C ILE A 100 -0.46 -1.60 2.28
N THR A 101 -1.15 -1.18 1.21
CA THR A 101 -2.15 -0.09 1.25
C THR A 101 -3.26 -0.41 2.25
N GLU A 102 -3.78 -1.62 2.23
CA GLU A 102 -4.82 -2.05 3.17
C GLU A 102 -4.33 -2.07 4.62
N LEU A 103 -3.11 -2.58 4.86
CA LEU A 103 -2.52 -2.57 6.20
C LEU A 103 -2.34 -1.15 6.74
N VAL A 104 -1.83 -0.24 5.91
CA VAL A 104 -1.62 1.17 6.26
C VAL A 104 -2.95 1.85 6.59
N HIS A 105 -3.98 1.60 5.76
CA HIS A 105 -5.33 2.10 6.00
C HIS A 105 -5.89 1.60 7.34
N LYS A 106 -5.80 0.29 7.61
CA LYS A 106 -6.23 -0.31 8.89
C LYS A 106 -5.50 0.26 10.12
N LYS A 107 -4.27 0.76 9.95
CA LYS A 107 -3.50 1.40 11.03
C LYS A 107 -3.77 2.91 11.15
N GLY A 108 -4.63 3.48 10.34
CA GLY A 108 -4.93 4.91 10.34
C GLY A 108 -3.72 5.78 10.02
N LEU A 109 -2.82 5.30 9.15
CA LEU A 109 -1.65 6.05 8.71
C LEU A 109 -1.91 6.71 7.35
N SER A 110 -1.20 7.81 7.09
CA SER A 110 -1.09 8.40 5.76
C SER A 110 0.07 7.75 5.02
N MET A 111 -0.12 7.48 3.73
CA MET A 111 0.87 6.88 2.85
C MET A 111 1.08 7.72 1.59
N HIS A 112 2.32 7.92 1.25
CA HIS A 112 2.76 8.37 -0.08
C HIS A 112 3.70 7.32 -0.64
N THR A 113 3.57 6.99 -1.92
CA THR A 113 4.40 5.97 -2.58
C THR A 113 4.98 6.51 -3.86
N ASP A 114 6.29 6.44 -3.99
CA ASP A 114 7.00 6.59 -5.25
C ASP A 114 7.25 5.18 -5.82
N ILE A 115 6.78 4.92 -7.03
CA ILE A 115 7.12 3.71 -7.79
C ILE A 115 8.41 3.98 -8.54
N THR A 116 9.44 3.23 -8.22
CA THR A 116 10.82 3.51 -8.62
C THR A 116 11.47 2.26 -9.20
N TYR A 117 12.68 2.40 -9.73
CA TYR A 117 13.46 1.23 -10.14
C TYR A 117 14.84 1.15 -9.46
N ALA A 118 15.32 -0.08 -9.31
CA ALA A 118 16.64 -0.43 -8.77
C ALA A 118 17.70 -0.43 -9.89
N GLU A 119 18.98 -0.24 -9.53
CA GLU A 119 20.11 -0.40 -10.46
C GLU A 119 20.29 -1.88 -10.85
N LEU A 120 20.83 -2.10 -12.05
CA LEU A 120 21.13 -3.44 -12.54
C LEU A 120 22.58 -3.86 -12.29
N PRO A 121 22.81 -5.13 -12.06
CA PRO A 121 21.84 -6.18 -11.77
C PRO A 121 21.10 -5.93 -10.45
N THR A 122 19.88 -6.46 -10.35
CA THR A 122 19.04 -6.32 -9.15
C THR A 122 19.55 -7.20 -8.00
N ILE A 123 20.71 -6.84 -7.48
CA ILE A 123 21.41 -7.55 -6.39
C ILE A 123 21.77 -6.59 -5.27
N THR A 124 21.75 -7.09 -4.05
CA THR A 124 22.04 -6.30 -2.84
C THR A 124 23.41 -5.62 -2.89
N SER A 125 24.43 -6.26 -3.45
CA SER A 125 25.78 -5.71 -3.51
C SER A 125 25.87 -4.40 -4.30
N ILE A 126 25.09 -4.25 -5.36
CA ILE A 126 24.95 -3.04 -6.18
C ILE A 126 24.00 -2.04 -5.50
N ASN A 127 22.89 -2.52 -4.99
CA ASN A 127 21.74 -1.71 -4.60
C ASN A 127 21.70 -1.24 -3.13
N LYS A 128 22.67 -1.55 -2.30
CA LYS A 128 22.72 -1.16 -0.88
C LYS A 128 23.18 0.29 -0.63
N GLY A 129 23.45 1.05 -1.68
CA GLY A 129 24.01 2.41 -1.61
C GLY A 129 23.15 3.37 -0.81
N PHE A 130 21.85 3.36 -1.03
CA PHE A 130 20.88 4.22 -0.35
C PHE A 130 20.89 4.07 1.18
N TYR A 131 21.02 2.84 1.66
CA TYR A 131 21.05 2.54 3.09
C TYR A 131 22.40 2.88 3.72
N LYS A 132 23.51 2.59 3.02
CA LYS A 132 24.84 2.92 3.51
C LYS A 132 25.05 4.42 3.64
N LYS A 133 24.59 5.18 2.66
CA LYS A 133 24.72 6.64 2.58
C LYS A 133 23.64 7.40 3.38
N TRP A 134 22.68 6.69 3.99
CA TRP A 134 21.63 7.32 4.76
C TRP A 134 22.19 8.09 5.95
N PRO A 135 21.99 9.44 6.03
CA PRO A 135 22.59 10.25 7.09
C PRO A 135 21.77 10.28 8.38
N GLY A 136 20.52 9.81 8.34
CA GLY A 136 19.63 9.79 9.51
C GLY A 136 20.09 8.77 10.55
N PRO A 137 19.85 9.02 11.85
CA PRO A 137 20.27 8.15 12.94
C PRO A 137 19.47 6.86 13.02
N MET A 138 18.24 6.87 12.50
CA MET A 138 17.31 5.74 12.60
C MET A 138 17.27 4.98 11.28
N LYS A 139 17.75 3.76 11.30
CA LYS A 139 17.67 2.85 10.17
C LYS A 139 17.73 1.39 10.60
N TYR A 140 17.03 0.53 9.86
CA TYR A 140 17.03 -0.92 10.08
C TYR A 140 16.95 -1.64 8.74
N LYS A 141 17.53 -2.84 8.67
CA LYS A 141 17.45 -3.76 7.54
C LYS A 141 16.72 -5.02 7.96
N GLU A 142 15.62 -5.33 7.27
CA GLU A 142 14.88 -6.56 7.39
C GLU A 142 15.28 -7.52 6.27
N GLU A 143 15.91 -8.64 6.61
CA GLU A 143 16.43 -9.63 5.65
C GLU A 143 15.53 -10.88 5.52
N GLU A 144 14.47 -10.99 6.33
CA GLU A 144 13.68 -12.20 6.40
C GLU A 144 12.90 -12.45 5.11
N LEU A 145 12.42 -11.39 4.42
CA LEU A 145 11.70 -11.52 3.17
C LEU A 145 12.59 -12.14 2.08
N ASP A 146 13.82 -11.65 1.91
CA ASP A 146 14.80 -12.23 0.98
C ASP A 146 15.20 -13.66 1.37
N ASN A 147 15.36 -13.91 2.66
CA ASN A 147 15.67 -15.26 3.15
C ASN A 147 14.55 -16.26 2.82
N ILE A 148 13.27 -15.89 2.91
CA ILE A 148 12.14 -16.73 2.52
C ILE A 148 12.20 -17.05 1.02
N LYS A 149 12.57 -16.07 0.19
CA LYS A 149 12.67 -16.22 -1.27
C LYS A 149 13.85 -17.10 -1.71
N HIS A 150 14.95 -17.06 -0.98
CA HIS A 150 16.18 -17.78 -1.35
C HIS A 150 16.34 -19.14 -0.69
N LYS A 151 15.94 -19.25 0.55
CA LYS A 151 16.13 -20.46 1.32
C LYS A 151 14.81 -21.17 1.42
N ASP A 152 14.92 -22.46 1.46
CA ASP A 152 13.93 -23.36 1.96
C ASP A 152 13.62 -23.04 3.45
N ALA A 153 13.04 -21.85 3.68
CA ALA A 153 12.68 -21.39 5.01
C ALA A 153 11.43 -22.15 5.47
N GLY A 154 11.63 -23.37 5.95
CA GLY A 154 10.57 -24.22 6.46
C GLY A 154 10.33 -25.50 5.69
N GLY A 155 11.25 -25.96 4.87
CA GLY A 155 11.15 -27.24 4.18
C GLY A 155 10.24 -27.20 2.92
N PHE A 156 10.01 -26.03 2.35
CA PHE A 156 9.19 -25.88 1.15
C PHE A 156 10.01 -26.18 -0.10
N VAL A 157 9.96 -27.40 -0.57
CA VAL A 157 10.47 -27.76 -1.89
C VAL A 157 9.37 -27.48 -2.91
N TYR A 158 9.58 -26.43 -3.71
CA TYR A 158 8.66 -26.12 -4.82
C TYR A 158 8.92 -27.06 -6.00
N THR A 159 8.02 -28.04 -6.14
CA THR A 159 7.88 -28.79 -7.37
C THR A 159 6.78 -28.18 -8.24
N ASP A 160 6.73 -28.54 -9.53
CA ASP A 160 5.66 -28.12 -10.43
C ASP A 160 4.28 -28.44 -9.85
N GLY A 161 3.39 -27.47 -9.89
CA GLY A 161 2.02 -27.60 -9.41
C GLY A 161 1.82 -27.40 -7.91
N SER A 162 2.90 -27.09 -7.15
CA SER A 162 2.79 -26.75 -5.73
C SER A 162 2.23 -25.35 -5.55
N ALA A 163 1.34 -25.15 -4.56
CA ALA A 163 0.90 -23.81 -4.18
C ALA A 163 2.06 -23.00 -3.57
N PRO A 164 2.14 -21.67 -3.78
CA PRO A 164 3.21 -20.83 -3.27
C PRO A 164 3.00 -20.50 -1.77
N ILE A 165 3.09 -21.52 -0.92
CA ILE A 165 2.83 -21.41 0.53
C ILE A 165 3.81 -20.47 1.24
N HIS A 166 5.01 -20.23 0.69
CA HIS A 166 5.95 -19.21 1.18
C HIS A 166 5.34 -17.80 1.21
N LEU A 167 4.41 -17.49 0.29
CA LEU A 167 3.71 -16.20 0.25
C LEU A 167 3.05 -15.85 1.58
N CYS A 168 2.51 -16.83 2.30
CA CYS A 168 1.94 -16.59 3.63
C CYS A 168 2.99 -16.07 4.64
N SER A 169 4.23 -16.53 4.54
CA SER A 169 5.34 -16.04 5.37
C SER A 169 5.83 -14.66 4.93
N GLU A 170 5.87 -14.41 3.64
CA GLU A 170 6.20 -13.09 3.08
C GLU A 170 5.22 -12.01 3.56
N LEU A 171 3.90 -12.29 3.48
CA LEU A 171 2.86 -11.37 3.95
C LEU A 171 2.99 -11.06 5.45
N LYS A 172 3.39 -12.02 6.28
CA LYS A 172 3.64 -11.79 7.71
C LYS A 172 4.83 -10.86 7.97
N VAL A 173 5.90 -10.95 7.17
CA VAL A 173 7.03 -10.02 7.28
C VAL A 173 6.58 -8.59 6.99
N ILE A 174 5.78 -8.40 5.94
CA ILE A 174 5.24 -7.10 5.55
C ILE A 174 4.31 -6.55 6.63
N GLU A 175 3.38 -7.35 7.14
CA GLU A 175 2.49 -6.96 8.23
C GLU A 175 3.27 -6.51 9.48
N ARG A 176 4.32 -7.26 9.84
CA ARG A 176 5.21 -6.88 10.95
C ARG A 176 5.88 -5.54 10.72
N ALA A 177 6.36 -5.27 9.52
CA ALA A 177 6.97 -3.99 9.18
C ALA A 177 5.99 -2.81 9.32
N ILE A 178 4.75 -2.96 8.85
CA ILE A 178 3.70 -1.93 9.03
C ILE A 178 3.32 -1.76 10.50
N ASN A 179 3.26 -2.83 11.29
CA ASN A 179 3.03 -2.74 12.74
C ASN A 179 4.16 -1.99 13.46
N ILE A 180 5.42 -2.20 13.05
CA ILE A 180 6.57 -1.44 13.57
C ILE A 180 6.43 0.03 13.19
N ALA A 181 6.12 0.35 11.93
CA ALA A 181 5.92 1.72 11.47
C ALA A 181 4.84 2.44 12.29
N ALA A 182 3.68 1.80 12.47
CA ALA A 182 2.59 2.36 13.26
C ALA A 182 3.00 2.65 14.71
N ARG A 183 3.74 1.73 15.33
CA ARG A 183 4.25 1.91 16.70
C ARG A 183 5.25 3.05 16.80
N GLU A 184 6.26 3.10 15.92
CA GLU A 184 7.32 4.12 15.98
C GLU A 184 6.76 5.53 15.73
N LEU A 185 5.79 5.64 14.82
CA LEU A 185 5.08 6.91 14.57
C LEU A 185 4.18 7.31 15.75
N ALA A 186 3.39 6.37 16.30
CA ALA A 186 2.49 6.65 17.43
C ALA A 186 3.25 7.04 18.71
N LEU A 187 4.43 6.47 18.94
CA LEU A 187 5.31 6.83 20.05
C LEU A 187 6.14 8.11 19.80
N HIS A 188 5.97 8.74 18.64
CA HIS A 188 6.74 9.91 18.20
C HIS A 188 8.26 9.71 18.21
N HIS A 189 8.75 8.48 18.05
CA HIS A 189 10.17 8.18 17.89
C HIS A 189 10.68 8.73 16.55
N CYS A 190 9.81 8.77 15.54
CA CYS A 190 10.05 9.45 14.26
C CYS A 190 8.80 10.22 13.82
N LYS A 191 8.97 11.18 12.92
CA LYS A 191 7.87 11.91 12.27
C LYS A 191 7.45 11.24 10.97
N THR A 192 8.40 10.59 10.34
CA THR A 192 8.24 9.91 9.04
C THR A 192 8.88 8.53 9.14
N PHE A 193 8.20 7.53 8.60
CA PHE A 193 8.73 6.18 8.48
C PHE A 193 8.79 5.82 6.99
N VAL A 194 9.98 5.51 6.48
CA VAL A 194 10.19 5.21 5.07
C VAL A 194 10.53 3.75 4.91
N ILE A 195 9.75 3.04 4.12
CA ILE A 195 10.06 1.68 3.69
C ILE A 195 10.64 1.76 2.29
N ALA A 196 11.81 1.17 2.09
CA ALA A 196 12.47 1.07 0.79
C ALA A 196 13.05 -0.32 0.59
N SER A 197 13.29 -0.68 -0.67
CA SER A 197 13.90 -1.96 -1.04
C SER A 197 15.08 -1.76 -1.97
N ASP A 198 15.97 -2.73 -1.98
CA ASP A 198 17.08 -2.77 -2.92
C ASP A 198 16.71 -3.39 -4.27
N HIS A 199 15.83 -4.39 -4.28
CA HIS A 199 15.27 -5.06 -5.46
C HIS A 199 13.98 -5.80 -5.10
N GLY A 200 13.27 -6.28 -6.11
CA GLY A 200 12.23 -7.28 -5.95
C GLY A 200 12.74 -8.69 -6.29
N ALA A 201 11.82 -9.62 -6.56
CA ALA A 201 12.17 -10.97 -6.97
C ALA A 201 11.08 -11.60 -7.85
N SER A 202 11.45 -12.60 -8.65
CA SER A 202 10.55 -13.29 -9.57
C SER A 202 10.35 -14.75 -9.19
N ARG A 203 9.10 -15.15 -8.93
CA ARG A 203 8.69 -16.53 -8.87
C ARG A 203 8.58 -17.13 -10.28
N LEU A 204 8.08 -16.34 -11.22
CA LEU A 204 7.80 -16.82 -12.57
C LEU A 204 9.07 -17.13 -13.35
N ALA A 205 10.15 -16.40 -13.14
CA ALA A 205 11.45 -16.73 -13.72
C ALA A 205 12.01 -18.07 -13.20
N VAL A 206 11.60 -18.51 -11.98
CA VAL A 206 11.97 -19.85 -11.47
C VAL A 206 11.20 -20.95 -12.17
N ILE A 207 9.89 -20.80 -12.32
CA ILE A 207 9.03 -21.84 -12.92
C ILE A 207 9.10 -21.85 -14.43
N HIS A 208 9.57 -20.77 -15.06
CA HIS A 208 9.86 -20.73 -16.48
C HIS A 208 11.19 -21.44 -16.74
N ARG A 209 11.16 -22.75 -16.83
CA ARG A 209 12.31 -23.64 -16.93
C ARG A 209 13.06 -23.59 -18.26
N GLN A 210 12.97 -22.53 -19.04
CA GLN A 210 13.86 -22.39 -20.20
C GLN A 210 15.30 -22.23 -19.68
N GLU A 211 15.93 -23.38 -19.52
CA GLU A 211 17.36 -23.41 -19.36
C GLU A 211 17.99 -22.90 -20.65
N GLU A 212 18.75 -21.80 -20.48
CA GLU A 212 19.91 -21.55 -21.30
C GLU A 212 19.69 -21.14 -22.74
N LYS A 213 19.19 -19.96 -22.94
CA LYS A 213 19.29 -19.33 -24.25
C LYS A 213 20.75 -19.07 -24.69
N TYR A 214 21.69 -18.94 -23.74
CA TYR A 214 22.96 -18.33 -24.06
C TYR A 214 24.14 -19.10 -23.50
N GLU A 215 25.01 -19.56 -24.39
CA GLU A 215 26.38 -19.98 -24.03
C GLU A 215 27.16 -18.74 -23.61
N THR A 216 27.76 -18.81 -22.45
CA THR A 216 28.57 -17.75 -21.91
C THR A 216 29.92 -18.31 -21.46
N ASP A 217 30.98 -17.57 -21.71
CA ASP A 217 32.32 -17.91 -21.20
C ASP A 217 32.37 -17.78 -19.68
N THR A 218 31.49 -16.96 -19.12
CA THR A 218 31.41 -16.70 -17.68
C THR A 218 30.24 -17.45 -17.03
N LYS A 219 30.42 -17.79 -15.76
CA LYS A 219 29.40 -18.48 -14.98
C LYS A 219 28.22 -17.54 -14.71
N GLY A 220 26.99 -18.04 -14.87
CA GLY A 220 25.79 -17.36 -14.45
C GLY A 220 25.75 -17.14 -12.93
N GLU A 221 25.44 -15.93 -12.51
CA GLU A 221 25.27 -15.53 -11.11
C GLU A 221 23.76 -15.37 -10.78
N HIS A 222 23.41 -15.35 -9.49
CA HIS A 222 22.03 -15.19 -9.03
C HIS A 222 21.04 -16.10 -9.77
N SER A 223 21.33 -17.41 -9.73
CA SER A 223 20.55 -18.45 -10.44
C SER A 223 20.45 -18.22 -11.96
N GLY A 224 21.44 -17.54 -12.54
CA GLY A 224 21.53 -17.30 -13.98
C GLY A 224 20.79 -16.05 -14.46
N ARG A 225 20.33 -15.17 -13.57
CA ARG A 225 19.66 -13.92 -13.96
C ARG A 225 20.63 -12.87 -14.49
N CYS A 226 21.89 -12.92 -14.08
CA CYS A 226 22.98 -12.12 -14.63
C CYS A 226 24.29 -12.93 -14.76
N CYS A 227 25.26 -12.37 -15.48
CA CYS A 227 26.64 -12.86 -15.53
C CYS A 227 27.59 -11.70 -15.73
N LYS A 228 28.89 -11.93 -15.47
CA LYS A 228 29.91 -10.93 -15.82
C LYS A 228 29.93 -10.67 -17.33
N GLU A 229 30.06 -9.42 -17.68
CA GLU A 229 30.15 -9.00 -19.07
C GLU A 229 31.31 -9.67 -19.80
N PHE A 230 31.07 -10.04 -21.04
CA PHE A 230 32.09 -10.59 -21.95
C PHE A 230 31.93 -9.96 -23.35
N PRO A 231 33.02 -9.89 -24.15
CA PRO A 231 32.99 -9.35 -25.49
C PRO A 231 32.01 -10.13 -26.40
N ASP A 232 31.51 -9.46 -27.42
CA ASP A 232 30.73 -10.04 -28.54
C ASP A 232 29.42 -10.74 -28.17
N ALA A 233 28.85 -10.48 -26.98
CA ALA A 233 27.54 -10.98 -26.62
C ALA A 233 26.45 -10.21 -27.33
N ASP A 234 25.84 -10.78 -28.36
CA ASP A 234 24.60 -10.31 -28.98
C ASP A 234 23.43 -11.08 -28.38
N LEU A 235 22.82 -10.52 -27.35
CA LEU A 235 21.77 -11.16 -26.56
C LEU A 235 20.54 -10.25 -26.52
N PRO A 236 19.47 -10.62 -27.23
CA PRO A 236 18.33 -9.72 -27.53
C PRO A 236 17.60 -9.17 -26.29
N HIS A 237 17.66 -9.87 -25.16
CA HIS A 237 16.99 -9.44 -23.92
C HIS A 237 17.98 -9.18 -22.77
N ALA A 238 19.26 -9.01 -23.06
CA ALA A 238 20.28 -8.73 -22.07
C ALA A 238 20.70 -7.26 -22.08
N ILE A 239 20.74 -6.66 -20.89
CA ILE A 239 21.12 -5.28 -20.66
C ILE A 239 22.57 -5.29 -20.13
N ARG A 240 23.40 -4.36 -20.61
CA ARG A 240 24.77 -4.16 -20.12
C ARG A 240 24.79 -3.03 -19.10
N GLU A 241 25.05 -3.37 -17.83
CA GLU A 241 25.12 -2.37 -16.77
C GLU A 241 26.05 -2.85 -15.65
N ASN A 242 26.79 -1.93 -15.05
CA ASN A 242 27.71 -2.19 -13.92
C ASN A 242 28.68 -3.38 -14.13
N GLY A 243 29.10 -3.63 -15.40
CA GLY A 243 30.02 -4.72 -15.75
C GLY A 243 29.34 -6.10 -15.76
N TYR A 244 28.04 -6.13 -15.92
CA TYR A 244 27.23 -7.34 -16.04
C TYR A 244 26.38 -7.32 -17.32
N LEU A 245 26.03 -8.52 -17.77
CA LEU A 245 24.92 -8.80 -18.63
C LEU A 245 23.76 -9.26 -17.75
N VAL A 246 22.59 -8.62 -17.93
CA VAL A 246 21.42 -8.78 -17.08
C VAL A 246 20.20 -9.14 -17.95
N LEU A 247 19.54 -10.25 -17.67
CA LEU A 247 18.39 -10.68 -18.46
C LEU A 247 17.12 -9.97 -18.01
N ALA A 248 16.41 -9.36 -18.97
CA ALA A 248 15.13 -8.72 -18.76
C ALA A 248 13.91 -9.64 -18.98
N ASP A 249 14.09 -10.74 -19.70
CA ASP A 249 13.11 -11.82 -19.82
C ASP A 249 13.26 -12.87 -18.70
N TYR A 250 12.55 -13.99 -18.78
CA TYR A 250 12.69 -15.09 -17.84
C TYR A 250 13.78 -16.12 -18.22
N GLY A 251 14.71 -15.74 -19.11
CA GLY A 251 15.85 -16.56 -19.49
C GLY A 251 16.88 -16.69 -18.35
N ARG A 252 17.83 -17.62 -18.56
CA ARG A 252 18.91 -17.89 -17.59
C ARG A 252 20.25 -18.11 -18.31
N PHE A 253 21.32 -17.62 -17.71
CA PHE A 253 22.68 -17.93 -18.12
C PHE A 253 23.11 -19.29 -17.60
N ARG A 254 23.92 -20.02 -18.39
CA ARG A 254 24.43 -21.36 -18.08
C ARG A 254 25.31 -21.41 -16.83
N LYS A 255 25.52 -22.64 -16.33
CA LYS A 255 26.43 -22.93 -15.20
C LYS A 255 26.03 -22.24 -13.88
N SER A 256 24.79 -21.77 -13.74
CA SER A 256 24.30 -21.19 -12.50
C SER A 256 23.81 -22.25 -11.53
N ARG A 257 23.70 -21.87 -10.23
CA ARG A 257 23.02 -22.73 -9.25
C ARG A 257 21.53 -22.81 -9.58
N ALA A 258 20.88 -23.90 -9.19
CA ALA A 258 19.44 -24.00 -9.26
C ALA A 258 18.75 -22.89 -8.46
N ALA A 259 17.63 -22.41 -8.99
CA ALA A 259 16.73 -21.51 -8.26
C ALA A 259 15.75 -22.35 -7.43
N ASN A 260 15.44 -21.90 -6.22
CA ASN A 260 14.55 -22.62 -5.32
C ASN A 260 13.15 -22.01 -5.30
N VAL A 261 12.94 -20.92 -4.61
CA VAL A 261 11.63 -20.32 -4.40
C VAL A 261 11.40 -19.16 -5.35
N GLU A 262 12.19 -18.10 -5.24
CA GLU A 262 12.21 -16.96 -6.15
C GLU A 262 13.65 -16.59 -6.51
N VAL A 263 13.82 -15.78 -7.53
CA VAL A 263 15.13 -15.30 -7.99
C VAL A 263 15.11 -13.79 -8.16
N HIS A 264 16.29 -13.20 -8.06
CA HIS A 264 16.55 -11.82 -8.42
C HIS A 264 17.93 -11.73 -9.11
N GLY A 265 18.30 -10.55 -9.56
CA GLY A 265 19.53 -10.32 -10.33
C GLY A 265 19.27 -10.03 -11.80
N GLY A 266 18.02 -10.17 -12.26
CA GLY A 266 17.55 -9.82 -13.58
C GLY A 266 16.97 -8.40 -13.65
N ALA A 267 16.28 -8.12 -14.77
CA ALA A 267 15.61 -6.88 -15.06
C ALA A 267 14.14 -7.08 -15.46
N SER A 268 13.52 -8.23 -15.09
CA SER A 268 12.06 -8.35 -15.21
C SER A 268 11.38 -7.32 -14.29
N LEU A 269 10.16 -6.89 -14.62
CA LEU A 269 9.53 -5.78 -13.92
C LEU A 269 9.40 -6.06 -12.41
N GLU A 270 9.10 -7.28 -11.99
CA GLU A 270 9.00 -7.67 -10.60
C GLU A 270 10.34 -7.74 -9.86
N GLU A 271 11.48 -7.85 -10.58
CA GLU A 271 12.82 -7.78 -10.01
C GLU A 271 13.28 -6.32 -9.86
N VAL A 272 12.99 -5.46 -10.86
CA VAL A 272 13.59 -4.13 -10.96
C VAL A 272 12.72 -3.01 -10.41
N ILE A 273 11.38 -3.13 -10.43
CA ILE A 273 10.48 -2.09 -9.91
C ILE A 273 10.28 -2.29 -8.39
N VAL A 274 10.65 -1.26 -7.65
CA VAL A 274 10.61 -1.24 -6.18
C VAL A 274 9.90 0.00 -5.66
N PRO A 275 9.18 -0.10 -4.54
CA PRO A 275 8.52 1.04 -3.94
C PRO A 275 9.46 1.82 -3.01
N VAL A 276 9.24 3.12 -2.91
CA VAL A 276 9.67 3.95 -1.78
C VAL A 276 8.39 4.47 -1.11
N ILE A 277 8.08 3.93 0.07
CA ILE A 277 6.84 4.18 0.78
C ILE A 277 7.11 5.08 1.96
N THR A 278 6.48 6.24 1.99
CA THR A 278 6.57 7.22 3.07
C THR A 278 5.30 7.18 3.91
N LEU A 279 5.43 6.82 5.18
CA LEU A 279 4.34 6.74 6.14
C LEU A 279 4.46 7.86 7.18
N THR A 280 3.32 8.47 7.52
CA THR A 280 3.20 9.44 8.60
C THR A 280 1.94 9.14 9.40
N LEU A 281 1.85 9.66 10.62
CA LEU A 281 0.55 9.69 11.28
C LEU A 281 -0.41 10.45 10.36
N LYS A 282 -1.61 9.91 10.19
CA LYS A 282 -2.69 10.68 9.57
C LYS A 282 -2.77 11.96 10.39
N LYS A 283 -2.48 13.11 9.80
CA LYS A 283 -2.78 14.37 10.46
C LYS A 283 -4.25 14.24 10.81
N GLN A 284 -4.60 14.35 12.11
CA GLN A 284 -5.94 14.81 12.43
C GLN A 284 -6.09 16.02 11.53
N SER A 285 -6.92 15.89 10.52
CA SER A 285 -7.13 16.99 9.57
C SER A 285 -7.39 18.20 10.44
N ASP A 286 -6.88 19.38 10.08
CA ASP A 286 -7.38 20.67 10.58
C ASP A 286 -8.86 20.82 10.13
N GLN A 287 -9.56 19.70 10.09
CA GLN A 287 -10.96 19.54 9.75
C GLN A 287 -11.73 20.31 10.79
N ILE A 288 -12.19 21.47 10.38
CA ILE A 288 -12.99 22.31 11.25
C ILE A 288 -14.36 21.66 11.35
N ILE A 289 -14.64 21.06 12.50
CA ILE A 289 -15.96 20.57 12.85
C ILE A 289 -16.62 21.58 13.77
N LYS A 290 -17.76 22.11 13.35
CA LYS A 290 -18.55 23.07 14.13
C LYS A 290 -20.02 22.69 14.10
N LEU A 291 -20.66 22.83 15.23
CA LEU A 291 -22.11 22.77 15.34
C LEU A 291 -22.67 24.17 15.05
N ILE A 292 -23.34 24.32 13.91
CA ILE A 292 -23.80 25.62 13.41
C ILE A 292 -24.98 26.16 14.23
N ASN A 293 -25.88 25.28 14.66
CA ASN A 293 -27.07 25.65 15.39
C ASN A 293 -27.00 25.39 16.90
N ALA A 294 -25.79 25.42 17.48
CA ALA A 294 -25.55 25.08 18.89
C ALA A 294 -26.47 25.81 19.87
N ASP A 295 -26.74 27.10 19.63
CA ASP A 295 -27.55 27.95 20.51
C ASP A 295 -29.08 27.74 20.33
N SER A 296 -29.51 27.12 19.24
CA SER A 296 -30.89 26.96 18.85
C SER A 296 -31.38 25.51 18.77
N ILE A 297 -30.61 24.54 19.28
CA ILE A 297 -31.01 23.13 19.27
C ILE A 297 -32.16 22.94 20.25
N THR A 298 -33.33 22.64 19.67
CA THR A 298 -34.55 22.36 20.44
C THR A 298 -35.13 21.00 20.10
N SER A 299 -35.67 20.31 21.10
CA SER A 299 -36.35 19.04 20.89
C SER A 299 -37.75 19.23 20.30
N ASP A 300 -38.13 18.38 19.37
CA ASP A 300 -39.54 18.21 18.93
C ASP A 300 -40.05 16.85 19.42
N ARG A 301 -41.26 16.86 20.02
CA ARG A 301 -41.85 15.64 20.62
C ARG A 301 -42.21 14.55 19.59
N HIS A 302 -42.42 14.95 18.35
CA HIS A 302 -42.79 14.04 17.27
C HIS A 302 -41.61 13.73 16.35
N ALA A 303 -40.92 14.77 15.88
CA ALA A 303 -39.85 14.63 14.90
C ALA A 303 -38.43 14.36 15.46
N GLY A 304 -38.24 14.55 16.79
CA GLY A 304 -36.92 14.45 17.39
C GLY A 304 -36.13 15.78 17.38
N THR A 305 -34.84 15.70 17.34
CA THR A 305 -33.94 16.87 17.38
C THR A 305 -33.09 16.92 16.11
N THR A 306 -33.04 18.07 15.48
CA THR A 306 -32.18 18.29 14.31
C THR A 306 -30.95 19.11 14.69
N ILE A 307 -29.77 18.61 14.31
CA ILE A 307 -28.49 19.35 14.44
C ILE A 307 -27.90 19.61 13.06
N THR A 308 -27.17 20.69 12.94
CA THR A 308 -26.46 21.07 11.71
C THR A 308 -24.96 21.19 12.00
N LEU A 309 -24.18 20.40 11.29
CA LEU A 309 -22.73 20.41 11.35
C LEU A 309 -22.15 21.15 10.16
N TYR A 310 -21.10 21.89 10.40
CA TYR A 310 -20.13 22.31 9.41
C TYR A 310 -18.91 21.40 9.54
N ILE A 311 -18.48 20.77 8.45
CA ILE A 311 -17.30 19.92 8.39
C ILE A 311 -16.52 20.31 7.13
N SER A 312 -15.29 20.84 7.30
CA SER A 312 -14.40 21.11 6.17
C SER A 312 -13.74 19.81 5.66
N ASP A 313 -13.31 19.77 4.39
CA ASP A 313 -12.44 18.74 3.82
C ASP A 313 -12.90 17.29 4.04
N VAL A 314 -14.16 17.00 3.69
CA VAL A 314 -14.75 15.66 3.75
C VAL A 314 -14.44 14.90 2.44
N GLU A 315 -13.81 13.74 2.54
CA GLU A 315 -13.50 12.89 1.39
C GLU A 315 -14.77 12.22 0.82
N ASN A 316 -15.63 11.68 1.71
CA ASN A 316 -16.87 11.00 1.31
C ASN A 316 -18.10 11.73 1.82
N ARG A 317 -18.66 12.62 1.02
CA ARG A 317 -19.82 13.45 1.40
C ARG A 317 -21.07 12.69 1.87
N ASN A 318 -21.21 11.43 1.50
CA ASN A 318 -22.35 10.59 1.88
C ASN A 318 -22.02 9.63 3.03
N GLY A 319 -20.79 9.64 3.52
CA GLY A 319 -20.30 8.73 4.56
C GLY A 319 -20.33 9.29 5.98
N ILE A 320 -20.79 10.55 6.18
CA ILE A 320 -20.81 11.17 7.49
C ILE A 320 -21.90 10.56 8.37
N SER A 321 -21.49 10.13 9.57
CA SER A 321 -22.39 9.65 10.62
C SER A 321 -22.01 10.19 11.99
N ILE A 322 -22.96 10.21 12.91
CA ILE A 322 -22.77 10.61 14.31
C ILE A 322 -23.17 9.47 15.22
N VAL A 323 -22.31 9.16 16.17
CA VAL A 323 -22.58 8.15 17.20
C VAL A 323 -22.81 8.83 18.54
N ILE A 324 -23.93 8.52 19.19
CA ILE A 324 -24.28 8.99 20.54
C ILE A 324 -24.65 7.76 21.38
N GLY A 325 -23.79 7.43 22.36
CA GLY A 325 -23.91 6.16 23.08
C GLY A 325 -23.74 4.97 22.13
N ASP A 326 -24.74 4.10 22.08
CA ASP A 326 -24.73 2.89 21.24
C ASP A 326 -25.45 3.08 19.88
N LYS A 327 -25.87 4.31 19.54
CA LYS A 327 -26.68 4.59 18.35
C LYS A 327 -25.91 5.45 17.34
N SER A 328 -26.06 5.08 16.07
CA SER A 328 -25.50 5.81 14.93
C SER A 328 -26.63 6.48 14.14
N TYR A 329 -26.40 7.74 13.74
CA TYR A 329 -27.31 8.57 12.95
C TYR A 329 -26.57 9.05 11.70
N SER A 330 -27.13 8.77 10.54
CA SER A 330 -26.56 9.22 9.26
C SER A 330 -26.79 10.71 9.05
N ALA A 331 -25.79 11.40 8.55
CA ALA A 331 -25.91 12.79 8.16
C ALA A 331 -26.33 12.94 6.70
N ILE A 332 -27.18 13.94 6.44
CA ILE A 332 -27.62 14.30 5.09
C ILE A 332 -26.76 15.49 4.64
N CYS A 333 -25.99 15.31 3.58
CA CYS A 333 -25.19 16.36 2.96
C CYS A 333 -26.10 17.40 2.31
N LYS A 334 -25.98 18.67 2.71
CA LYS A 334 -26.69 19.80 2.11
C LYS A 334 -25.88 20.50 1.02
N ASP A 335 -24.61 20.65 1.28
CA ASP A 335 -23.62 21.22 0.36
C ASP A 335 -22.23 20.67 0.70
N ALA A 336 -21.19 21.23 0.10
CA ALA A 336 -19.81 20.74 0.26
C ALA A 336 -19.34 20.60 1.73
N THR A 337 -19.96 21.33 2.67
CA THR A 337 -19.48 21.46 4.04
C THR A 337 -20.56 21.36 5.12
N HIS A 338 -21.84 21.42 4.74
CA HIS A 338 -22.94 21.42 5.71
C HIS A 338 -23.70 20.09 5.70
N TYR A 339 -23.89 19.55 6.89
CA TYR A 339 -24.54 18.26 7.13
C TYR A 339 -25.66 18.40 8.14
N ILE A 340 -26.83 17.84 7.83
CA ILE A 340 -27.97 17.78 8.74
C ILE A 340 -28.11 16.37 9.29
N VAL A 341 -28.25 16.26 10.62
CA VAL A 341 -28.48 15.00 11.31
C VAL A 341 -29.81 15.08 12.08
N LEU A 342 -30.68 14.12 11.85
CA LEU A 342 -31.90 13.95 12.61
C LEU A 342 -31.66 12.92 13.72
N LEU A 343 -31.78 13.36 14.95
CA LEU A 343 -31.73 12.56 16.17
C LEU A 343 -33.18 12.23 16.60
N ASP A 344 -33.79 11.24 15.97
CA ASP A 344 -35.20 10.90 16.12
C ASP A 344 -35.57 10.36 17.52
N ASP A 345 -34.62 9.84 18.26
CA ASP A 345 -34.77 9.39 19.67
C ASP A 345 -34.72 10.53 20.67
N TYR A 346 -34.18 11.69 20.29
CA TYR A 346 -33.96 12.83 21.19
C TYR A 346 -35.14 13.80 21.16
N LYS A 347 -36.27 13.39 21.78
CA LYS A 347 -37.56 14.10 21.78
C LYS A 347 -37.77 15.00 23.00
N ARG A 348 -36.76 15.09 23.90
CA ARG A 348 -36.83 15.87 25.14
C ARG A 348 -35.53 16.64 25.36
N ALA A 349 -35.58 17.67 26.21
CA ALA A 349 -34.39 18.38 26.62
C ALA A 349 -33.38 17.45 27.25
N LYS A 350 -32.12 17.62 26.92
CA LYS A 350 -30.99 16.86 27.46
C LYS A 350 -29.74 17.71 27.48
N LYS A 351 -29.02 17.74 28.60
CA LYS A 351 -27.73 18.40 28.76
C LYS A 351 -26.60 17.45 28.40
N ASP A 352 -25.46 18.05 28.06
CA ASP A 352 -24.19 17.33 27.85
C ASP A 352 -24.31 16.11 26.92
N VAL A 353 -24.88 16.33 25.72
CA VAL A 353 -24.93 15.29 24.69
C VAL A 353 -23.56 15.22 24.03
N PHE A 354 -22.84 14.15 24.26
CA PHE A 354 -21.56 13.86 23.61
C PHE A 354 -21.81 13.05 22.35
N ALA A 355 -21.31 13.53 21.21
CA ALA A 355 -21.47 12.91 19.91
C ALA A 355 -20.14 12.77 19.20
N THR A 356 -19.80 11.57 18.75
CA THR A 356 -18.61 11.24 17.97
C THR A 356 -18.96 11.23 16.49
N ILE A 357 -18.14 11.83 15.64
CA ILE A 357 -18.39 12.03 14.21
C ILE A 357 -17.43 11.15 13.40
N TYR A 358 -17.98 10.45 12.41
CA TYR A 358 -17.25 9.56 11.51
C TYR A 358 -17.43 9.97 10.06
N ASP A 359 -16.39 9.75 9.23
CA ASP A 359 -16.46 9.72 7.77
C ASP A 359 -16.18 8.27 7.32
N GLY A 360 -17.24 7.55 6.96
CA GLY A 360 -17.18 6.09 6.85
C GLY A 360 -16.80 5.47 8.18
N ASP A 361 -15.71 4.69 8.20
CA ASP A 361 -15.17 4.07 9.41
C ASP A 361 -14.13 4.94 10.15
N ASN A 362 -13.81 6.13 9.60
CA ASN A 362 -12.80 7.00 10.18
C ASN A 362 -13.41 7.95 11.20
N LEU A 363 -12.90 7.92 12.43
CA LEU A 363 -13.19 8.93 13.43
C LEU A 363 -12.59 10.27 13.00
N ILE A 364 -13.43 11.31 12.82
CA ILE A 364 -13.01 12.64 12.38
C ILE A 364 -13.12 13.71 13.46
N GLY A 365 -13.87 13.46 14.53
CA GLY A 365 -13.94 14.36 15.68
C GLY A 365 -15.13 14.09 16.59
N ASP A 366 -15.36 15.01 17.51
CA ASP A 366 -16.47 14.97 18.46
C ASP A 366 -17.05 16.36 18.68
N VAL A 367 -18.30 16.40 19.12
CA VAL A 367 -19.00 17.62 19.54
C VAL A 367 -19.81 17.35 20.81
N VAL A 368 -19.90 18.40 21.64
CA VAL A 368 -20.76 18.39 22.83
C VAL A 368 -21.80 19.48 22.71
N PHE A 369 -23.05 19.19 23.00
CA PHE A 369 -24.14 20.15 22.88
C PHE A 369 -25.28 19.88 23.87
N GLU A 370 -26.14 20.89 24.05
CA GLU A 370 -27.34 20.81 24.85
C GLU A 370 -28.59 20.86 23.95
N ILE A 371 -29.54 19.98 24.21
CA ILE A 371 -30.87 20.00 23.58
C ILE A 371 -31.83 20.72 24.53
N LYS A 372 -32.32 21.88 24.11
CA LYS A 372 -33.23 22.69 24.88
C LYS A 372 -34.69 22.22 24.71
N GLY A 373 -35.49 22.31 25.74
CA GLY A 373 -36.92 22.12 25.61
C GLY A 373 -37.56 23.29 24.86
N ARG A 374 -38.55 23.03 24.01
CA ARG A 374 -39.37 24.11 23.47
C ARG A 374 -40.10 24.83 24.61
N THR A 375 -39.76 26.06 24.88
CA THR A 375 -40.60 26.95 25.70
C THR A 375 -41.88 27.23 24.93
N ALA A 376 -42.98 26.74 25.42
CA ALA A 376 -44.26 27.18 24.90
C ALA A 376 -44.44 28.68 25.20
N THR A 377 -44.26 29.53 24.21
CA THR A 377 -44.71 30.91 24.32
C THR A 377 -46.20 30.87 24.24
N ILE A 378 -46.86 30.87 25.41
CA ILE A 378 -48.28 31.16 25.47
C ILE A 378 -48.38 32.63 25.09
N LYS A 379 -48.75 32.93 23.84
CA LYS A 379 -49.32 34.22 23.51
C LYS A 379 -50.68 34.24 24.22
N ASN A 380 -50.78 34.99 25.29
CA ASN A 380 -52.08 35.42 25.83
C ASN A 380 -52.67 36.42 24.84
N ASP A 381 -53.50 35.94 23.93
CA ASP A 381 -54.37 36.76 23.06
C ASP A 381 -55.57 37.34 23.85
N PHE A 382 -55.34 37.81 25.09
CA PHE A 382 -56.39 38.34 25.92
C PHE A 382 -56.26 39.83 26.26
N ASP A 383 -55.26 40.54 25.73
CA ASP A 383 -55.04 41.96 26.04
C ASP A 383 -55.63 42.95 25.01
N ASP A 384 -56.35 42.48 24.00
CA ASP A 384 -56.97 43.36 22.98
C ASP A 384 -58.49 43.47 23.12
N LEU A 385 -59.04 43.23 24.32
CA LEU A 385 -60.48 43.32 24.54
C LEU A 385 -60.89 44.17 25.77
N PHE A 386 -60.29 45.36 25.94
CA PHE A 386 -60.90 46.45 26.72
C PHE A 386 -60.31 47.79 26.29
#